data_eace8cc859840124ef8f262a0517429b
#
_entry.id   eace8cc859840124ef8f262a0517429b
#
_cell.length_a   1.000
_cell.length_b   1.000
_cell.length_c   1.000
_cell.angle_alpha   90.00
_cell.angle_beta   90.00
_cell.angle_gamma   90.00
#
_symmetry.space_group_name_H-M   'P 1'
#
loop_
_entity.id
_entity.type
_entity.pdbx_description
1 polymer ?
#
loop_
_entity_poly.entity_id
_entity_poly.type
_entity_poly.pdbx_seq_one_letter_code
_entity_poly.pdbx_strand_id
1 'polypeptide(L)'
;MTGTTRPRSAPVATGVDDARLAGLRRWNLVLAVLHAAQAVAVLLLASDFAITVTSSFPAGPPGTPVPAPEPLVDVGVGAAIAVFLALAAVDHAVTATVGRRRYEEDLRGGLNRFRWLEYSLSSTVMVLLICAYTGITGLAALIGIAGANVAMILFGWLQELVNPPGRTRTTMLPFWFGCVAGAAPWVAITANILGAEQIPGFVYGIFGSLFVFFTSFAVNQWLQYRQLGPWRSYAYGERAYLVLSLVAKSALAWQVFAGSLAT
;
A
#
# COMPACT_ATOMS: atom_id res chain seq x y z
N MET A 1 14.63 -10.01 51.78
CA MET A 1 13.92 -9.95 50.49
C MET A 1 14.70 -9.04 49.58
N THR A 2 15.62 -9.59 48.79
CA THR A 2 16.45 -8.86 47.83
C THR A 2 15.66 -8.73 46.53
N GLY A 3 15.08 -7.54 46.32
CA GLY A 3 14.38 -7.21 45.09
C GLY A 3 15.38 -7.17 43.91
N THR A 4 15.37 -8.16 43.06
CA THR A 4 16.06 -8.14 41.78
C THR A 4 15.37 -7.14 40.86
N THR A 5 15.90 -5.91 40.82
CA THR A 5 15.53 -4.92 39.80
C THR A 5 15.94 -5.47 38.44
N ARG A 6 14.96 -5.88 37.61
CA ARG A 6 15.19 -6.16 36.19
C ARG A 6 15.85 -4.93 35.56
N PRO A 7 16.95 -5.10 34.80
CA PRO A 7 17.58 -3.97 34.14
C PRO A 7 16.54 -3.29 33.23
N ARG A 8 16.37 -1.99 33.40
CA ARG A 8 15.57 -1.17 32.46
C ARG A 8 16.20 -1.33 31.10
N SER A 9 15.42 -1.85 30.15
CA SER A 9 15.84 -1.89 28.74
C SER A 9 16.22 -0.48 28.29
N ALA A 10 17.33 -0.35 27.58
CA ALA A 10 17.75 0.94 27.02
C ALA A 10 16.65 1.52 26.13
N PRO A 11 16.46 2.86 26.12
CA PRO A 11 15.47 3.50 25.28
C PRO A 11 15.70 3.15 23.80
N VAL A 12 14.61 2.92 23.06
CA VAL A 12 14.66 2.64 21.63
C VAL A 12 15.05 3.91 20.87
N ALA A 13 16.23 3.92 20.25
CA ALA A 13 16.67 5.03 19.40
C ALA A 13 16.15 4.83 17.96
N THR A 14 15.92 5.95 17.23
CA THR A 14 15.55 5.87 15.81
C THR A 14 16.70 5.46 14.92
N GLY A 15 17.93 5.75 15.32
CA GLY A 15 19.12 5.56 14.50
C GLY A 15 19.13 6.44 13.24
N VAL A 16 18.42 7.56 13.26
CA VAL A 16 18.33 8.53 12.15
C VAL A 16 19.33 9.66 12.40
N ASP A 17 20.44 9.64 11.68
CA ASP A 17 21.45 10.68 11.63
C ASP A 17 21.41 11.45 10.30
N ASP A 18 22.17 12.55 10.20
CA ASP A 18 22.16 13.42 9.02
C ASP A 18 22.67 12.71 7.76
N ALA A 19 23.63 11.78 7.90
CA ALA A 19 24.14 11.01 6.78
C ALA A 19 23.06 10.07 6.21
N ARG A 20 22.28 9.43 7.08
CA ARG A 20 21.15 8.59 6.68
C ARG A 20 20.02 9.40 6.07
N LEU A 21 19.72 10.58 6.59
CA LEU A 21 18.74 11.50 6.01
C LEU A 21 19.15 11.97 4.61
N ALA A 22 20.43 12.30 4.42
CA ALA A 22 20.96 12.63 3.10
C ALA A 22 20.84 11.45 2.12
N GLY A 23 21.07 10.23 2.60
CA GLY A 23 20.89 8.99 1.83
C GLY A 23 19.42 8.79 1.43
N LEU A 24 18.49 8.90 2.37
CA LEU A 24 17.05 8.78 2.12
C LEU A 24 16.55 9.86 1.15
N ARG A 25 17.05 11.09 1.24
CA ARG A 25 16.74 12.16 0.29
C ARG A 25 17.14 11.77 -1.14
N ARG A 26 18.35 11.24 -1.34
CA ARG A 26 18.80 10.79 -2.66
C ARG A 26 17.90 9.68 -3.21
N TRP A 27 17.52 8.73 -2.38
CA TRP A 27 16.56 7.70 -2.73
C TRP A 27 15.23 8.29 -3.17
N ASN A 28 14.65 9.21 -2.40
CA ASN A 28 13.38 9.86 -2.76
C ASN A 28 13.50 10.61 -4.10
N LEU A 29 14.60 11.32 -4.39
CA LEU A 29 14.80 11.98 -5.68
C LEU A 29 14.84 10.98 -6.84
N VAL A 30 15.56 9.87 -6.68
CA VAL A 30 15.63 8.82 -7.71
C VAL A 30 14.25 8.17 -7.91
N LEU A 31 13.53 7.87 -6.83
CA LEU A 31 12.21 7.28 -6.89
C LEU A 31 11.18 8.22 -7.54
N ALA A 32 11.24 9.52 -7.24
CA ALA A 32 10.38 10.52 -7.88
C ALA A 32 10.55 10.48 -9.42
N VAL A 33 11.80 10.48 -9.90
CA VAL A 33 12.08 10.41 -11.33
C VAL A 33 11.64 9.08 -11.94
N LEU A 34 11.95 7.96 -11.28
CA LEU A 34 11.59 6.63 -11.79
C LEU A 34 10.08 6.43 -11.89
N HIS A 35 9.33 6.80 -10.83
CA HIS A 35 7.86 6.68 -10.87
C HIS A 35 7.23 7.64 -11.87
N ALA A 36 7.72 8.89 -11.98
CA ALA A 36 7.25 9.83 -12.99
C ALA A 36 7.51 9.32 -14.42
N ALA A 37 8.71 8.79 -14.69
CA ALA A 37 9.04 8.22 -15.98
C ALA A 37 8.15 7.02 -16.33
N GLN A 38 7.88 6.14 -15.37
CA GLN A 38 6.97 5.01 -15.56
C GLN A 38 5.53 5.48 -15.79
N ALA A 39 5.04 6.48 -15.05
CA ALA A 39 3.70 7.03 -15.26
C ALA A 39 3.54 7.60 -16.67
N VAL A 40 4.51 8.36 -17.14
CA VAL A 40 4.54 8.91 -18.52
C VAL A 40 4.61 7.77 -19.55
N ALA A 41 5.50 6.80 -19.34
CA ALA A 41 5.63 5.68 -20.27
C ALA A 41 4.32 4.88 -20.40
N VAL A 42 3.65 4.60 -19.27
CA VAL A 42 2.36 3.91 -19.30
C VAL A 42 1.32 4.73 -20.06
N LEU A 43 1.21 6.03 -19.81
CA LEU A 43 0.24 6.88 -20.54
C LEU A 43 0.50 6.95 -22.04
N LEU A 44 1.77 6.98 -22.47
CA LEU A 44 2.13 7.02 -23.89
C LEU A 44 1.90 5.68 -24.60
N LEU A 45 1.94 4.57 -23.87
CA LEU A 45 1.83 3.22 -24.40
C LEU A 45 0.46 2.57 -24.15
N ALA A 46 -0.39 3.19 -23.31
CA ALA A 46 -1.68 2.65 -22.94
C ALA A 46 -2.62 2.50 -24.13
N SER A 47 -3.37 1.42 -24.14
CA SER A 47 -4.53 1.22 -25.01
C SER A 47 -5.79 1.84 -24.39
N ASP A 48 -6.88 1.86 -25.15
CA ASP A 48 -8.20 2.30 -24.66
C ASP A 48 -8.88 1.27 -23.76
N PHE A 49 -8.14 0.23 -23.31
CA PHE A 49 -8.70 -0.80 -22.45
C PHE A 49 -9.19 -0.22 -21.12
N ALA A 50 -10.47 -0.45 -20.84
CA ALA A 50 -11.14 0.01 -19.64
C ALA A 50 -11.93 -1.13 -18.99
N ILE A 51 -12.12 -1.03 -17.69
CA ILE A 51 -12.98 -1.95 -16.93
C ILE A 51 -14.16 -1.16 -16.40
N THR A 52 -15.38 -1.66 -16.71
CA THR A 52 -16.63 -1.00 -16.31
C THR A 52 -16.95 -1.30 -14.85
N VAL A 53 -17.07 -0.26 -14.04
CA VAL A 53 -17.63 -0.34 -12.69
C VAL A 53 -19.15 -0.43 -12.81
N THR A 54 -19.76 -1.36 -12.08
CA THR A 54 -21.19 -1.65 -12.15
C THR A 54 -21.87 -1.47 -10.79
N SER A 55 -23.18 -1.34 -10.78
CA SER A 55 -23.98 -1.43 -9.56
C SER A 55 -25.35 -2.05 -9.84
N SER A 56 -25.91 -2.69 -8.82
CA SER A 56 -27.30 -3.13 -8.82
C SER A 56 -28.05 -2.32 -7.77
N PHE A 57 -29.15 -1.66 -8.17
CA PHE A 57 -29.99 -0.87 -7.26
C PHE A 57 -31.27 -1.62 -6.91
N PRO A 58 -31.73 -1.61 -5.65
CA PRO A 58 -32.97 -2.25 -5.26
C PRO A 58 -34.16 -1.70 -6.06
N ALA A 59 -34.96 -2.58 -6.64
CA ALA A 59 -36.17 -2.21 -7.40
C ALA A 59 -37.45 -2.19 -6.53
N GLY A 60 -37.37 -2.53 -5.24
CA GLY A 60 -38.51 -2.60 -4.33
C GLY A 60 -38.08 -2.94 -2.89
N PRO A 61 -39.07 -3.29 -2.02
CA PRO A 61 -38.80 -3.60 -0.61
C PRO A 61 -37.92 -4.87 -0.46
N PRO A 62 -37.34 -5.11 0.74
CA PRO A 62 -36.59 -6.32 1.02
C PRO A 62 -37.31 -7.60 0.58
N GLY A 63 -36.60 -8.48 -0.15
CA GLY A 63 -37.16 -9.68 -0.75
C GLY A 63 -37.54 -9.56 -2.23
N THR A 64 -37.56 -8.33 -2.79
CA THR A 64 -37.65 -8.14 -4.24
C THR A 64 -36.35 -8.61 -4.91
N PRO A 65 -36.41 -9.35 -6.04
CA PRO A 65 -35.21 -9.74 -6.78
C PRO A 65 -34.37 -8.49 -7.13
N VAL A 66 -33.07 -8.59 -6.92
CA VAL A 66 -32.15 -7.51 -7.28
C VAL A 66 -31.97 -7.51 -8.80
N PRO A 67 -32.13 -6.36 -9.48
CA PRO A 67 -31.89 -6.26 -10.91
C PRO A 67 -30.47 -6.62 -11.31
N ALA A 68 -30.26 -6.94 -12.58
CA ALA A 68 -28.94 -7.12 -13.14
C ALA A 68 -28.07 -5.87 -12.92
N PRO A 69 -26.75 -6.01 -12.75
CA PRO A 69 -25.86 -4.88 -12.61
C PRO A 69 -25.91 -3.95 -13.82
N GLU A 70 -25.97 -2.64 -13.57
CA GLU A 70 -25.93 -1.60 -14.58
C GLU A 70 -24.52 -0.98 -14.66
N PRO A 71 -24.03 -0.64 -15.87
CA PRO A 71 -22.77 0.07 -16.03
C PRO A 71 -22.87 1.49 -15.46
N LEU A 72 -21.87 1.92 -14.69
CA LEU A 72 -21.81 3.25 -14.10
C LEU A 72 -20.71 4.11 -14.72
N VAL A 73 -19.49 3.58 -14.81
CA VAL A 73 -18.33 4.31 -15.30
C VAL A 73 -17.28 3.35 -15.80
N ASP A 74 -16.64 3.72 -16.90
CA ASP A 74 -15.50 3.00 -17.43
C ASP A 74 -14.19 3.60 -16.85
N VAL A 75 -13.38 2.74 -16.27
CA VAL A 75 -12.08 3.10 -15.69
C VAL A 75 -10.97 2.64 -16.62
N GLY A 76 -10.31 3.59 -17.30
CA GLY A 76 -9.16 3.29 -18.14
C GLY A 76 -8.01 2.73 -17.32
N VAL A 77 -7.57 1.53 -17.64
CA VAL A 77 -6.55 0.81 -16.87
C VAL A 77 -5.22 1.54 -16.91
N GLY A 78 -4.78 2.01 -18.08
CA GLY A 78 -3.56 2.81 -18.21
C GLY A 78 -3.58 4.09 -17.37
N ALA A 79 -4.72 4.79 -17.34
CA ALA A 79 -4.89 5.99 -16.52
C ALA A 79 -4.80 5.66 -15.01
N ALA A 80 -5.43 4.59 -14.56
CA ALA A 80 -5.37 4.18 -13.15
C ALA A 80 -3.95 3.77 -12.72
N ILE A 81 -3.19 3.08 -13.60
CA ILE A 81 -1.77 2.78 -13.36
C ILE A 81 -0.96 4.07 -13.24
N ALA A 82 -1.14 5.01 -14.17
CA ALA A 82 -0.43 6.27 -14.15
C ALA A 82 -0.74 7.10 -12.89
N VAL A 83 -1.97 7.05 -12.39
CA VAL A 83 -2.39 7.74 -11.16
C VAL A 83 -1.62 7.24 -9.95
N PHE A 84 -1.54 5.93 -9.68
CA PHE A 84 -0.82 5.47 -8.49
C PHE A 84 0.70 5.67 -8.60
N LEU A 85 1.27 5.61 -9.82
CA LEU A 85 2.67 5.95 -10.04
C LEU A 85 2.93 7.45 -9.84
N ALA A 86 2.04 8.31 -10.33
CA ALA A 86 2.13 9.76 -10.15
C ALA A 86 2.00 10.17 -8.68
N LEU A 87 1.10 9.54 -7.91
CA LEU A 87 0.99 9.76 -6.47
C LEU A 87 2.31 9.47 -5.76
N ALA A 88 2.96 8.35 -6.09
CA ALA A 88 4.27 8.02 -5.54
C ALA A 88 5.35 9.01 -5.97
N ALA A 89 5.38 9.40 -7.26
CA ALA A 89 6.33 10.38 -7.77
C ALA A 89 6.21 11.73 -7.05
N VAL A 90 4.98 12.21 -6.86
CA VAL A 90 4.69 13.46 -6.15
C VAL A 90 5.11 13.38 -4.68
N ASP A 91 4.77 12.32 -3.96
CA ASP A 91 5.17 12.15 -2.56
C ASP A 91 6.69 12.16 -2.42
N HIS A 92 7.39 11.37 -3.22
CA HIS A 92 8.86 11.33 -3.22
C HIS A 92 9.48 12.68 -3.59
N ALA A 93 8.90 13.41 -4.53
CA ALA A 93 9.36 14.76 -4.88
C ALA A 93 9.13 15.74 -3.72
N VAL A 94 7.96 15.72 -3.10
CA VAL A 94 7.63 16.58 -1.95
C VAL A 94 8.54 16.29 -0.77
N THR A 95 8.74 15.03 -0.40
CA THR A 95 9.61 14.63 0.72
C THR A 95 11.08 15.00 0.50
N ALA A 96 11.53 15.01 -0.74
CA ALA A 96 12.91 15.38 -1.08
C ALA A 96 13.14 16.89 -1.23
N THR A 97 12.07 17.69 -1.39
CA THR A 97 12.13 19.13 -1.70
C THR A 97 11.38 19.99 -0.70
N VAL A 98 10.17 20.41 -1.02
CA VAL A 98 9.39 21.38 -0.24
C VAL A 98 8.97 20.85 1.14
N GLY A 99 8.69 19.56 1.25
CA GLY A 99 8.32 18.87 2.50
C GLY A 99 9.51 18.36 3.31
N ARG A 100 10.75 18.52 2.80
CA ARG A 100 11.96 17.90 3.35
C ARG A 100 12.14 18.13 4.83
N ARG A 101 12.04 19.39 5.29
CA ARG A 101 12.23 19.73 6.70
C ARG A 101 11.28 18.93 7.59
N ARG A 102 10.00 18.91 7.23
CA ARG A 102 8.97 18.19 7.99
C ARG A 102 9.18 16.68 7.94
N TYR A 103 9.53 16.15 6.78
CA TYR A 103 9.86 14.74 6.62
C TYR A 103 11.04 14.32 7.50
N GLU A 104 12.14 15.08 7.51
CA GLU A 104 13.30 14.80 8.35
C GLU A 104 13.00 14.90 9.85
N GLU A 105 12.16 15.89 10.27
CA GLU A 105 11.67 16.01 11.66
C GLU A 105 10.85 14.78 12.05
N ASP A 106 9.93 14.35 11.21
CA ASP A 106 9.10 13.17 11.42
C ASP A 106 9.96 11.90 11.57
N LEU A 107 10.94 11.68 10.69
CA LEU A 107 11.80 10.51 10.76
C LEU A 107 12.64 10.47 12.04
N ARG A 108 13.14 11.62 12.51
CA ARG A 108 13.83 11.70 13.82
C ARG A 108 12.87 11.37 14.97
N GLY A 109 11.60 11.66 14.81
CA GLY A 109 10.53 11.29 15.72
C GLY A 109 10.03 9.85 15.60
N GLY A 110 10.59 9.05 14.67
CA GLY A 110 10.15 7.66 14.43
C GLY A 110 8.78 7.56 13.76
N LEU A 111 8.44 8.53 12.93
CA LEU A 111 7.17 8.67 12.24
C LEU A 111 7.43 9.02 10.77
N ASN A 112 6.59 8.53 9.85
CA ASN A 112 6.59 8.96 8.46
C ASN A 112 5.15 9.13 7.95
N ARG A 113 4.55 10.30 8.24
CA ARG A 113 3.16 10.58 7.81
C ARG A 113 3.01 10.70 6.31
N PHE A 114 4.04 11.15 5.57
CA PHE A 114 4.02 11.24 4.11
C PHE A 114 3.78 9.87 3.49
N ARG A 115 4.56 8.87 3.88
CA ARG A 115 4.38 7.48 3.44
C ARG A 115 2.97 6.97 3.71
N TRP A 116 2.43 7.18 4.90
CA TRP A 116 1.11 6.65 5.27
C TRP A 116 -0.02 7.31 4.47
N LEU A 117 0.08 8.62 4.21
CA LEU A 117 -0.88 9.32 3.36
C LEU A 117 -0.78 8.86 1.91
N GLU A 118 0.42 8.78 1.37
CA GLU A 118 0.63 8.31 0.00
C GLU A 118 0.16 6.87 -0.18
N TYR A 119 0.53 5.96 0.74
CA TYR A 119 0.11 4.56 0.66
C TYR A 119 -1.41 4.40 0.77
N SER A 120 -2.09 5.20 1.60
CA SER A 120 -3.54 5.12 1.71
C SER A 120 -4.25 5.43 0.39
N LEU A 121 -3.64 6.23 -0.47
CA LEU A 121 -4.16 6.55 -1.80
C LEU A 121 -3.66 5.57 -2.86
N SER A 122 -2.35 5.46 -3.02
CA SER A 122 -1.76 4.67 -4.11
C SER A 122 -2.04 3.17 -3.98
N SER A 123 -1.90 2.59 -2.78
CA SER A 123 -2.18 1.16 -2.59
C SER A 123 -3.67 0.85 -2.74
N THR A 124 -4.55 1.82 -2.47
CA THR A 124 -5.98 1.65 -2.70
C THR A 124 -6.29 1.57 -4.19
N VAL A 125 -5.71 2.45 -5.02
CA VAL A 125 -5.83 2.32 -6.48
C VAL A 125 -5.28 0.97 -6.94
N MET A 126 -4.13 0.55 -6.40
CA MET A 126 -3.52 -0.74 -6.73
C MET A 126 -4.45 -1.93 -6.40
N VAL A 127 -5.01 -1.99 -5.20
CA VAL A 127 -5.90 -3.11 -4.82
C VAL A 127 -7.20 -3.10 -5.61
N LEU A 128 -7.75 -1.93 -5.93
CA LEU A 128 -8.95 -1.82 -6.77
C LEU A 128 -8.70 -2.31 -8.19
N LEU A 129 -7.51 -2.06 -8.77
CA LEU A 129 -7.14 -2.65 -10.06
C LEU A 129 -7.07 -4.18 -10.00
N ILE A 130 -6.49 -4.74 -8.93
CA ILE A 130 -6.48 -6.22 -8.75
C ILE A 130 -7.91 -6.74 -8.66
N CYS A 131 -8.78 -6.09 -7.90
CA CYS A 131 -10.19 -6.43 -7.79
C CYS A 131 -10.86 -6.47 -9.17
N ALA A 132 -10.66 -5.43 -9.97
CA ALA A 132 -11.24 -5.32 -11.31
C ALA A 132 -10.77 -6.47 -12.23
N TYR A 133 -9.48 -6.80 -12.21
CA TYR A 133 -8.93 -7.93 -12.98
C TYR A 133 -9.39 -9.30 -12.50
N THR A 134 -9.88 -9.41 -11.28
CA THR A 134 -10.48 -10.63 -10.73
C THR A 134 -12.00 -10.64 -10.78
N GLY A 135 -12.61 -9.69 -11.52
CA GLY A 135 -14.05 -9.62 -11.74
C GLY A 135 -14.85 -8.94 -10.62
N ILE A 136 -14.19 -8.33 -9.62
CA ILE A 136 -14.87 -7.52 -8.60
C ILE A 136 -15.03 -6.10 -9.15
N THR A 137 -16.17 -5.83 -9.79
CA THR A 137 -16.47 -4.54 -10.43
C THR A 137 -17.65 -3.79 -9.77
N GLY A 138 -18.34 -4.44 -8.84
CA GLY A 138 -19.48 -3.85 -8.15
C GLY A 138 -19.08 -2.68 -7.23
N LEU A 139 -19.69 -1.50 -7.41
CA LEU A 139 -19.36 -0.26 -6.70
C LEU A 139 -19.35 -0.43 -5.17
N ALA A 140 -20.38 -1.08 -4.61
CA ALA A 140 -20.48 -1.28 -3.16
C ALA A 140 -19.31 -2.13 -2.60
N ALA A 141 -18.91 -3.18 -3.33
CA ALA A 141 -17.76 -4.00 -2.97
C ALA A 141 -16.45 -3.20 -3.06
N LEU A 142 -16.27 -2.43 -4.14
CA LEU A 142 -15.08 -1.59 -4.32
C LEU A 142 -14.93 -0.53 -3.22
N ILE A 143 -16.04 0.12 -2.81
CA ILE A 143 -16.04 1.06 -1.68
C ILE A 143 -15.64 0.36 -0.38
N GLY A 144 -16.22 -0.80 -0.08
CA GLY A 144 -15.87 -1.58 1.12
C GLY A 144 -14.40 -2.01 1.14
N ILE A 145 -13.87 -2.47 0.01
CA ILE A 145 -12.47 -2.86 -0.15
C ILE A 145 -11.53 -1.65 -0.01
N ALA A 146 -11.87 -0.53 -0.65
CA ALA A 146 -11.11 0.71 -0.51
C ALA A 146 -11.05 1.16 0.96
N GLY A 147 -12.18 1.17 1.66
CA GLY A 147 -12.25 1.52 3.08
C GLY A 147 -11.41 0.60 3.95
N ALA A 148 -11.47 -0.72 3.72
CA ALA A 148 -10.66 -1.70 4.45
C ALA A 148 -9.15 -1.51 4.20
N ASN A 149 -8.75 -1.24 2.95
CA ASN A 149 -7.35 -0.97 2.62
C ASN A 149 -6.84 0.33 3.26
N VAL A 150 -7.61 1.42 3.18
CA VAL A 150 -7.27 2.67 3.85
C VAL A 150 -7.14 2.47 5.36
N ALA A 151 -8.10 1.77 5.99
CA ALA A 151 -8.04 1.45 7.42
C ALA A 151 -6.78 0.67 7.80
N MET A 152 -6.40 -0.34 7.00
CA MET A 152 -5.15 -1.09 7.18
C MET A 152 -3.93 -0.17 7.21
N ILE A 153 -3.83 0.75 6.24
CA ILE A 153 -2.71 1.70 6.16
C ILE A 153 -2.71 2.66 7.35
N LEU A 154 -3.87 3.18 7.75
CA LEU A 154 -4.00 4.07 8.91
C LEU A 154 -3.66 3.36 10.23
N PHE A 155 -3.94 2.06 10.36
CA PHE A 155 -3.44 1.26 11.48
C PHE A 155 -1.92 1.13 11.49
N GLY A 156 -1.28 1.09 10.31
CA GLY A 156 0.17 1.19 10.20
C GLY A 156 0.71 2.52 10.73
N TRP A 157 0.04 3.63 10.41
CA TRP A 157 0.36 4.94 10.96
C TRP A 157 0.13 5.00 12.48
N LEU A 158 -0.99 4.50 12.94
CA LEU A 158 -1.29 4.42 14.37
C LEU A 158 -0.24 3.59 15.12
N GLN A 159 0.29 2.51 14.50
CA GLN A 159 1.37 1.71 15.07
C GLN A 159 2.63 2.57 15.36
N GLU A 160 2.96 3.52 14.47
CA GLU A 160 4.06 4.47 14.70
C GLU A 160 3.73 5.46 15.82
N LEU A 161 2.53 6.04 15.80
CA LEU A 161 2.10 7.06 16.79
C LEU A 161 2.11 6.52 18.23
N VAL A 162 1.66 5.29 18.45
CA VAL A 162 1.59 4.71 19.80
C VAL A 162 2.91 4.07 20.27
N ASN A 163 3.91 4.02 19.38
CA ASN A 163 5.23 3.45 19.69
C ASN A 163 6.36 4.44 19.42
N PRO A 164 6.38 5.63 20.06
CA PRO A 164 7.40 6.63 19.82
C PRO A 164 8.81 6.16 20.23
N PRO A 165 9.87 6.81 19.76
CA PRO A 165 11.23 6.60 20.26
C PRO A 165 11.31 6.81 21.78
N GLY A 166 12.24 6.10 22.43
CA GLY A 166 12.37 6.16 23.90
C GLY A 166 11.40 5.28 24.67
N ARG A 167 10.46 4.59 23.99
CA ARG A 167 9.54 3.66 24.64
C ARG A 167 10.27 2.50 25.32
N THR A 168 9.74 2.04 26.45
CA THR A 168 10.22 0.86 27.17
C THR A 168 9.43 -0.41 26.82
N ARG A 169 8.23 -0.24 26.25
CA ARG A 169 7.36 -1.32 25.80
C ARG A 169 6.80 -1.00 24.42
N THR A 170 6.66 -2.01 23.58
CA THR A 170 6.04 -1.91 22.26
C THR A 170 4.68 -2.57 22.30
N THR A 171 3.62 -1.85 21.91
CA THR A 171 2.33 -2.45 21.61
C THR A 171 2.24 -2.81 20.13
N MET A 172 1.73 -4.01 19.84
CA MET A 172 1.49 -4.48 18.47
C MET A 172 0.00 -4.50 18.11
N LEU A 173 -0.85 -3.91 18.98
CA LEU A 173 -2.30 -3.97 18.79
C LEU A 173 -2.77 -3.30 17.49
N PRO A 174 -2.31 -2.07 17.12
CA PRO A 174 -2.70 -1.48 15.85
C PRO A 174 -2.22 -2.32 14.65
N PHE A 175 -1.02 -2.89 14.73
CA PHE A 175 -0.51 -3.79 13.68
C PHE A 175 -1.47 -4.96 13.43
N TRP A 176 -1.95 -5.63 14.48
CA TRP A 176 -2.87 -6.75 14.33
C TRP A 176 -4.24 -6.33 13.80
N PHE A 177 -4.75 -5.16 14.22
CA PHE A 177 -5.98 -4.60 13.65
C PHE A 177 -5.80 -4.27 12.16
N GLY A 178 -4.64 -3.73 11.77
CA GLY A 178 -4.27 -3.56 10.38
C GLY A 178 -4.24 -4.86 9.59
N CYS A 179 -3.69 -5.94 10.15
CA CYS A 179 -3.71 -7.26 9.51
C CYS A 179 -5.14 -7.78 9.28
N VAL A 180 -6.04 -7.59 10.24
CA VAL A 180 -7.46 -7.97 10.09
C VAL A 180 -8.14 -7.17 8.99
N ALA A 181 -7.98 -5.83 8.99
CA ALA A 181 -8.53 -4.97 7.94
C ALA A 181 -7.96 -5.33 6.56
N GLY A 182 -6.63 -5.54 6.48
CA GLY A 182 -5.94 -5.88 5.25
C GLY A 182 -6.28 -7.27 4.70
N ALA A 183 -6.72 -8.21 5.54
CA ALA A 183 -7.14 -9.53 5.08
C ALA A 183 -8.44 -9.47 4.25
N ALA A 184 -9.34 -8.53 4.52
CA ALA A 184 -10.66 -8.47 3.87
C ALA A 184 -10.58 -8.35 2.33
N PRO A 185 -9.79 -7.43 1.73
CA PRO A 185 -9.59 -7.38 0.28
C PRO A 185 -9.08 -8.70 -0.30
N TRP A 186 -8.09 -9.32 0.35
CA TRP A 186 -7.49 -10.55 -0.14
C TRP A 186 -8.43 -11.75 -0.06
N VAL A 187 -9.27 -11.83 0.97
CA VAL A 187 -10.33 -12.85 1.07
C VAL A 187 -11.35 -12.66 -0.05
N ALA A 188 -11.79 -11.44 -0.33
CA ALA A 188 -12.72 -11.15 -1.41
C ALA A 188 -12.14 -11.53 -2.79
N ILE A 189 -10.90 -11.12 -3.07
CA ILE A 189 -10.19 -11.45 -4.31
C ILE A 189 -10.03 -12.97 -4.46
N THR A 190 -9.60 -13.65 -3.39
CA THR A 190 -9.42 -15.12 -3.40
C THR A 190 -10.74 -15.84 -3.66
N ALA A 191 -11.83 -15.42 -2.99
CA ALA A 191 -13.14 -16.01 -3.19
C ALA A 191 -13.61 -15.86 -4.66
N ASN A 192 -13.38 -14.69 -5.27
CA ASN A 192 -13.70 -14.46 -6.68
C ASN A 192 -12.86 -15.33 -7.64
N ILE A 193 -11.56 -15.44 -7.38
CA ILE A 193 -10.67 -16.30 -8.17
C ILE A 193 -11.11 -17.77 -8.08
N LEU A 194 -11.45 -18.25 -6.88
CA LEU A 194 -11.87 -19.65 -6.69
C LEU A 194 -13.27 -19.94 -7.25
N GLY A 195 -14.14 -18.94 -7.34
CA GLY A 195 -15.49 -19.08 -7.89
C GLY A 195 -15.56 -18.89 -9.41
N ALA A 196 -14.50 -18.42 -10.04
CA ALA A 196 -14.52 -18.14 -11.47
C ALA A 196 -14.32 -19.43 -12.31
N GLU A 197 -15.11 -19.58 -13.36
CA GLU A 197 -15.00 -20.72 -14.29
C GLU A 197 -13.73 -20.65 -15.16
N GLN A 198 -13.35 -19.43 -15.56
CA GLN A 198 -12.15 -19.18 -16.37
C GLN A 198 -11.51 -17.85 -15.97
N ILE A 199 -10.23 -17.91 -15.61
CA ILE A 199 -9.40 -16.74 -15.37
C ILE A 199 -8.13 -16.85 -16.22
N PRO A 200 -7.74 -15.79 -16.95
CA PRO A 200 -6.48 -15.77 -17.68
C PRO A 200 -5.28 -16.05 -16.75
N GLY A 201 -4.33 -16.87 -17.23
CA GLY A 201 -3.18 -17.31 -16.42
C GLY A 201 -2.34 -16.18 -15.83
N PHE A 202 -2.24 -15.05 -16.53
CA PHE A 202 -1.51 -13.87 -16.03
C PHE A 202 -2.13 -13.25 -14.76
N VAL A 203 -3.45 -13.40 -14.56
CA VAL A 203 -4.14 -12.88 -13.34
C VAL A 203 -3.67 -13.60 -12.10
N TYR A 204 -3.39 -14.90 -12.18
CA TYR A 204 -2.78 -15.65 -11.06
C TYR A 204 -1.38 -15.14 -10.73
N GLY A 205 -0.61 -14.75 -11.76
CA GLY A 205 0.71 -14.12 -11.58
C GLY A 205 0.61 -12.77 -10.86
N ILE A 206 -0.34 -11.92 -11.29
CA ILE A 206 -0.62 -10.64 -10.63
C ILE A 206 -1.03 -10.88 -9.17
N PHE A 207 -2.02 -11.74 -8.92
CA PHE A 207 -2.49 -12.05 -7.57
C PHE A 207 -1.36 -12.51 -6.65
N GLY A 208 -0.60 -13.54 -7.07
CA GLY A 208 0.46 -14.12 -6.24
C GLY A 208 1.59 -13.14 -5.95
N SER A 209 2.10 -12.44 -6.98
CA SER A 209 3.19 -11.47 -6.80
C SER A 209 2.77 -10.31 -5.88
N LEU A 210 1.56 -9.80 -6.04
CA LEU A 210 1.09 -8.67 -5.26
C LEU A 210 0.72 -9.05 -3.83
N PHE A 211 0.17 -10.24 -3.61
CA PHE A 211 -0.01 -10.77 -2.26
C PHE A 211 1.32 -10.81 -1.50
N VAL A 212 2.39 -11.28 -2.15
CA VAL A 212 3.74 -11.30 -1.57
C VAL A 212 4.24 -9.87 -1.30
N PHE A 213 4.10 -8.94 -2.24
CA PHE A 213 4.53 -7.57 -2.05
C PHE A 213 3.75 -6.89 -0.92
N PHE A 214 2.43 -6.93 -0.91
CA PHE A 214 1.64 -6.33 0.16
C PHE A 214 2.00 -6.92 1.53
N THR A 215 2.15 -8.23 1.63
CA THR A 215 2.58 -8.91 2.86
C THR A 215 3.98 -8.46 3.30
N SER A 216 4.89 -8.20 2.36
CA SER A 216 6.25 -7.74 2.65
C SER A 216 6.29 -6.40 3.40
N PHE A 217 5.33 -5.49 3.14
CA PHE A 217 5.21 -4.24 3.90
C PHE A 217 4.84 -4.49 5.37
N ALA A 218 3.91 -5.41 5.62
CA ALA A 218 3.54 -5.81 6.97
C ALA A 218 4.72 -6.51 7.68
N VAL A 219 5.44 -7.38 6.98
CA VAL A 219 6.65 -8.03 7.51
C VAL A 219 7.71 -6.99 7.86
N ASN A 220 7.95 -6.00 6.99
CA ASN A 220 8.91 -4.91 7.27
C ASN A 220 8.53 -4.14 8.54
N GLN A 221 7.26 -3.78 8.72
CA GLN A 221 6.78 -3.12 9.92
C GLN A 221 6.92 -4.03 11.16
N TRP A 222 6.56 -5.29 11.06
CA TRP A 222 6.68 -6.26 12.14
C TRP A 222 8.14 -6.41 12.60
N LEU A 223 9.09 -6.59 11.66
CA LEU A 223 10.52 -6.67 11.94
C LEU A 223 11.03 -5.41 12.66
N GLN A 224 10.58 -4.22 12.21
CA GLN A 224 10.95 -2.93 12.77
C GLN A 224 10.49 -2.79 14.24
N TYR A 225 9.24 -3.15 14.55
CA TYR A 225 8.71 -3.06 15.90
C TYR A 225 9.15 -4.18 16.83
N ARG A 226 9.55 -5.34 16.28
CA ARG A 226 10.25 -6.41 16.99
C ARG A 226 11.74 -6.15 17.15
N GLN A 227 12.26 -5.14 16.48
CA GLN A 227 13.67 -4.74 16.53
C GLN A 227 14.64 -5.87 16.19
N LEU A 228 14.35 -6.63 15.15
CA LEU A 228 15.14 -7.78 14.73
C LEU A 228 16.24 -7.35 13.75
N GLY A 229 17.47 -7.76 14.04
CA GLY A 229 18.63 -7.53 13.17
C GLY A 229 18.80 -6.04 12.80
N PRO A 230 18.96 -5.68 11.51
CA PRO A 230 19.17 -4.30 11.07
C PRO A 230 17.92 -3.42 11.26
N TRP A 231 16.73 -4.00 11.42
CA TRP A 231 15.48 -3.27 11.70
C TRP A 231 15.40 -2.63 13.09
N ARG A 232 16.43 -2.80 13.93
CA ARG A 232 16.62 -1.98 15.13
C ARG A 232 16.77 -0.50 14.80
N SER A 233 17.26 -0.17 13.61
CA SER A 233 17.31 1.18 13.09
C SER A 233 16.03 1.49 12.33
N TYR A 234 15.31 2.55 12.74
CA TYR A 234 14.15 3.06 12.02
C TYR A 234 14.50 3.45 10.58
N ALA A 235 15.67 4.09 10.38
CA ALA A 235 16.14 4.47 9.05
C ALA A 235 16.36 3.27 8.11
N TYR A 236 16.72 2.10 8.65
CA TYR A 236 16.82 0.88 7.84
C TYR A 236 15.41 0.42 7.36
N GLY A 237 14.43 0.40 8.26
CA GLY A 237 13.04 0.09 7.92
C GLY A 237 12.47 1.06 6.88
N GLU A 238 12.78 2.37 7.00
CA GLU A 238 12.41 3.38 6.00
C GLU A 238 13.01 3.09 4.63
N ARG A 239 14.30 2.77 4.57
CA ARG A 239 14.93 2.39 3.31
C ARG A 239 14.30 1.13 2.70
N ALA A 240 13.94 0.14 3.53
CA ALA A 240 13.24 -1.05 3.07
C ALA A 240 11.86 -0.70 2.49
N TYR A 241 11.10 0.21 3.11
CA TYR A 241 9.84 0.72 2.55
C TYR A 241 10.03 1.38 1.19
N LEU A 242 11.08 2.19 0.99
CA LEU A 242 11.37 2.81 -0.30
C LEU A 242 11.62 1.77 -1.39
N VAL A 243 12.43 0.75 -1.09
CA VAL A 243 12.73 -0.35 -2.03
C VAL A 243 11.46 -1.17 -2.33
N LEU A 244 10.70 -1.54 -1.30
CA LEU A 244 9.45 -2.29 -1.47
C LEU A 244 8.43 -1.50 -2.29
N SER A 245 8.30 -0.19 -2.04
CA SER A 245 7.41 0.69 -2.80
C SER A 245 7.77 0.72 -4.28
N LEU A 246 9.05 0.92 -4.61
CA LEU A 246 9.52 0.90 -6.00
C LEU A 246 9.20 -0.45 -6.66
N VAL A 247 9.61 -1.55 -6.04
CA VAL A 247 9.48 -2.89 -6.64
C VAL A 247 8.01 -3.27 -6.79
N ALA A 248 7.19 -3.09 -5.76
CA ALA A 248 5.78 -3.44 -5.79
C ALA A 248 4.99 -2.61 -6.82
N LYS A 249 5.19 -1.28 -6.83
CA LYS A 249 4.50 -0.41 -7.77
C LYS A 249 4.93 -0.66 -9.22
N SER A 250 6.23 -0.84 -9.45
CA SER A 250 6.73 -1.15 -10.79
C SER A 250 6.24 -2.53 -11.27
N ALA A 251 6.30 -3.55 -10.41
CA ALA A 251 5.83 -4.89 -10.75
C ALA A 251 4.34 -4.88 -11.11
N LEU A 252 3.49 -4.25 -10.27
CA LEU A 252 2.07 -4.13 -10.58
C LEU A 252 1.84 -3.34 -11.86
N ALA A 253 2.46 -2.17 -11.99
CA ALA A 253 2.26 -1.32 -13.16
C ALA A 253 2.50 -2.10 -14.46
N TRP A 254 3.64 -2.76 -14.56
CA TRP A 254 4.01 -3.48 -15.78
C TRP A 254 3.26 -4.80 -15.99
N GLN A 255 2.91 -5.52 -14.91
CA GLN A 255 2.09 -6.74 -15.03
C GLN A 255 0.66 -6.41 -15.49
N VAL A 256 0.02 -5.39 -14.88
CA VAL A 256 -1.34 -4.97 -15.25
C VAL A 256 -1.34 -4.35 -16.64
N PHE A 257 -0.33 -3.54 -16.96
CA PHE A 257 -0.16 -2.98 -18.29
C PHE A 257 0.00 -4.08 -19.36
N ALA A 258 0.89 -5.05 -19.14
CA ALA A 258 1.05 -6.17 -20.06
C ALA A 258 -0.24 -7.00 -20.19
N GLY A 259 -0.97 -7.19 -19.10
CA GLY A 259 -2.29 -7.82 -19.11
C GLY A 259 -3.31 -7.06 -19.95
N SER A 260 -3.30 -5.72 -19.90
CA SER A 260 -4.21 -4.89 -20.71
C SER A 260 -3.92 -4.90 -22.21
N LEU A 261 -2.75 -5.37 -22.62
CA LEU A 261 -2.41 -5.55 -24.04
C LEU A 261 -2.76 -6.96 -24.56
N ALA A 262 -3.03 -7.89 -23.64
CA ALA A 262 -3.37 -9.28 -23.97
C ALA A 262 -4.88 -9.53 -24.02
N THR A 263 -5.68 -8.54 -23.67
CA THR A 263 -7.16 -8.53 -23.72
C THR A 263 -7.65 -7.69 -24.85
#